data_42da679569ef145d8d52b431853e6276
#
_entry.id   42da679569ef145d8d52b431853e6276
#
_cell.length_a   1.000
_cell.length_b   1.000
_cell.length_c   1.000
_cell.angle_alpha   90.00
_cell.angle_beta   90.00
_cell.angle_gamma   90.00
#
_symmetry.space_group_name_H-M   'P 1'
#
loop_
_entity.id
_entity.type
_entity.pdbx_description
1 polymer ?
#
loop_
_entity_poly.entity_id
_entity_poly.type
_entity_poly.pdbx_seq_one_letter_code
_entity_poly.pdbx_strand_id
1 'polypeptide(L)'
;LLAAQDRLLVLDAVEHVGDLGGLVLALLDGCPDVTLLTTSRTPLDLPGEAVVPLGGLAIPPRDDADDAEAYDALGLLLRAAHRVRPTFHPRGAERTAAVALTRLLGGTPLAIELAAGWLRMLEPSELLAEVRRDLGVLAAQQGDGDPRHASLRAVFESSWGLLGREERDALRRLAVFQGGWTRETAAEVAEVPLGTLLALANRSLLQRDGAARFRPHAIVQGFAEDKLAEAPELREELVLRHERYFLDLADDADRRLDTPDQPAALARLEDEEPNLIVALERALAAGRAESAQALIAALGRFWRWRGQLRAGLRWAER
;
A
#
# COMPACT_ATOMS: atom_id res chain seq x y z
N LEU A 1 -27.21 -34.00 -11.23
CA LEU A 1 -28.09 -33.00 -10.58
C LEU A 1 -27.86 -31.58 -11.07
N LEU A 2 -26.63 -31.18 -11.48
CA LEU A 2 -26.28 -29.85 -11.97
C LEU A 2 -26.43 -29.72 -13.49
N ALA A 3 -26.26 -30.78 -14.23
CA ALA A 3 -26.12 -30.78 -15.71
C ALA A 3 -27.35 -30.34 -16.53
N ALA A 4 -28.48 -30.05 -15.90
CA ALA A 4 -29.71 -29.68 -16.62
C ALA A 4 -30.41 -28.44 -16.03
N GLN A 5 -29.68 -27.56 -15.35
CA GLN A 5 -30.27 -26.40 -14.68
C GLN A 5 -29.34 -25.19 -14.79
N ASP A 6 -29.90 -24.05 -15.19
CA ASP A 6 -29.25 -22.75 -15.07
C ASP A 6 -29.08 -22.41 -13.59
N ARG A 7 -27.85 -22.47 -13.10
CA ARG A 7 -27.51 -22.24 -11.68
C ARG A 7 -26.25 -21.42 -11.53
N LEU A 8 -26.28 -20.55 -10.55
CA LEU A 8 -25.08 -19.92 -10.01
C LEU A 8 -24.53 -20.76 -8.85
N LEU A 9 -23.32 -21.26 -9.02
CA LEU A 9 -22.57 -21.93 -7.97
C LEU A 9 -21.52 -20.97 -7.40
N VAL A 10 -21.57 -20.71 -6.11
CA VAL A 10 -20.61 -19.83 -5.43
C VAL A 10 -19.67 -20.69 -4.60
N LEU A 11 -18.37 -20.53 -4.85
CA LEU A 11 -17.30 -21.18 -4.09
C LEU A 11 -16.48 -20.08 -3.38
N ASP A 12 -16.50 -20.10 -2.06
CA ASP A 12 -15.85 -19.07 -1.25
C ASP A 12 -14.49 -19.52 -0.72
N ALA A 13 -13.50 -18.62 -0.73
CA ALA A 13 -12.14 -18.82 -0.20
C ALA A 13 -11.42 -20.05 -0.80
N VAL A 14 -11.41 -20.16 -2.12
CA VAL A 14 -10.93 -21.37 -2.83
C VAL A 14 -9.41 -21.53 -2.88
N GLU A 15 -8.63 -20.54 -2.45
CA GLU A 15 -7.17 -20.58 -2.46
C GLU A 15 -6.54 -21.72 -1.63
N HIS A 16 -7.36 -22.38 -0.79
CA HIS A 16 -6.91 -23.49 0.06
C HIS A 16 -7.17 -24.87 -0.57
N VAL A 17 -7.87 -24.91 -1.71
CA VAL A 17 -8.22 -26.16 -2.38
C VAL A 17 -7.14 -26.55 -3.39
N GLY A 18 -6.47 -27.68 -3.15
CA GLY A 18 -5.53 -28.23 -4.11
C GLY A 18 -6.26 -28.72 -5.39
N ASP A 19 -5.66 -28.53 -6.56
CA ASP A 19 -6.18 -28.91 -7.88
C ASP A 19 -7.62 -28.44 -8.19
N LEU A 20 -7.95 -27.25 -7.70
CA LEU A 20 -9.25 -26.63 -7.98
C LEU A 20 -9.48 -26.41 -9.48
N GLY A 21 -8.40 -26.10 -10.23
CA GLY A 21 -8.49 -25.85 -11.66
C GLY A 21 -9.08 -27.03 -12.44
N GLY A 22 -8.60 -28.24 -12.17
CA GLY A 22 -9.14 -29.47 -12.79
C GLY A 22 -10.61 -29.70 -12.44
N LEU A 23 -10.99 -29.46 -11.17
CA LEU A 23 -12.37 -29.57 -10.71
C LEU A 23 -13.30 -28.57 -11.42
N VAL A 24 -12.89 -27.29 -11.49
CA VAL A 24 -13.66 -26.22 -12.14
C VAL A 24 -13.88 -26.51 -13.62
N LEU A 25 -12.82 -26.91 -14.35
CA LEU A 25 -12.93 -27.25 -15.76
C LEU A 25 -13.84 -28.45 -15.99
N ALA A 26 -13.69 -29.54 -15.23
CA ALA A 26 -14.55 -30.70 -15.34
C ALA A 26 -16.04 -30.38 -15.02
N LEU A 27 -16.29 -29.45 -14.10
CA LEU A 27 -17.64 -29.02 -13.73
C LEU A 27 -18.25 -28.18 -14.87
N LEU A 28 -17.52 -27.25 -15.46
CA LEU A 28 -18.00 -26.41 -16.56
C LEU A 28 -18.21 -27.22 -17.85
N ASP A 29 -17.34 -28.19 -18.14
CA ASP A 29 -17.50 -29.10 -19.27
C ASP A 29 -18.73 -30.01 -19.13
N GLY A 30 -18.99 -30.49 -17.91
CA GLY A 30 -20.12 -31.36 -17.62
C GLY A 30 -21.46 -30.66 -17.39
N CYS A 31 -21.45 -29.33 -17.17
CA CYS A 31 -22.62 -28.56 -16.79
C CYS A 31 -22.61 -27.18 -17.51
N PRO A 32 -22.92 -27.11 -18.83
CA PRO A 32 -22.75 -25.88 -19.62
C PRO A 32 -23.66 -24.72 -19.18
N ASP A 33 -24.74 -25.00 -18.47
CA ASP A 33 -25.70 -24.01 -17.97
C ASP A 33 -25.38 -23.51 -16.55
N VAL A 34 -24.23 -23.94 -15.98
CA VAL A 34 -23.77 -23.50 -14.66
C VAL A 34 -22.86 -22.27 -14.80
N THR A 35 -23.19 -21.20 -14.10
CA THR A 35 -22.30 -20.08 -13.88
C THR A 35 -21.54 -20.29 -12.57
N LEU A 36 -20.23 -20.15 -12.59
CA LEU A 36 -19.37 -20.30 -11.41
C LEU A 36 -18.89 -18.91 -10.94
N LEU A 37 -19.08 -18.61 -9.68
CA LEU A 37 -18.50 -17.45 -9.02
C LEU A 37 -17.57 -17.94 -7.91
N THR A 38 -16.29 -17.58 -7.99
CA THR A 38 -15.31 -17.95 -6.98
C THR A 38 -14.75 -16.71 -6.27
N THR A 39 -14.51 -16.80 -4.97
CA THR A 39 -13.69 -15.83 -4.26
C THR A 39 -12.33 -16.45 -3.96
N SER A 40 -11.26 -15.71 -4.26
CA SER A 40 -9.89 -16.15 -4.06
C SER A 40 -8.95 -14.97 -3.85
N ARG A 41 -7.83 -15.18 -3.19
CA ARG A 41 -6.74 -14.19 -3.09
C ARG A 41 -5.88 -14.13 -4.35
N THR A 42 -6.02 -15.09 -5.25
CA THR A 42 -5.29 -15.17 -6.51
C THR A 42 -6.22 -15.61 -7.62
N PRO A 43 -6.01 -15.15 -8.86
CA PRO A 43 -6.69 -15.73 -10.02
C PRO A 43 -6.49 -17.24 -10.08
N LEU A 44 -7.44 -17.94 -10.66
CA LEU A 44 -7.33 -19.37 -10.91
C LEU A 44 -6.52 -19.68 -12.18
N ASP A 45 -6.30 -18.67 -13.03
CA ASP A 45 -5.59 -18.73 -14.32
C ASP A 45 -6.20 -19.76 -15.28
N LEU A 46 -7.53 -19.85 -15.29
CA LEU A 46 -8.26 -20.79 -16.12
C LEU A 46 -8.77 -20.16 -17.41
N PRO A 47 -8.84 -20.94 -18.52
CA PRO A 47 -9.43 -20.47 -19.75
C PRO A 47 -10.86 -19.98 -19.56
N GLY A 48 -11.16 -18.75 -20.01
CA GLY A 48 -12.48 -18.15 -19.88
C GLY A 48 -12.77 -17.50 -18.52
N GLU A 49 -11.81 -17.46 -17.59
CA GLU A 49 -11.95 -16.77 -16.32
C GLU A 49 -12.08 -15.26 -16.54
N ALA A 50 -13.07 -14.64 -15.87
CA ALA A 50 -13.23 -13.20 -15.77
C ALA A 50 -12.87 -12.76 -14.35
N VAL A 51 -11.71 -12.11 -14.18
CA VAL A 51 -11.24 -11.65 -12.88
C VAL A 51 -11.83 -10.28 -12.55
N VAL A 52 -12.51 -10.19 -11.40
CA VAL A 52 -13.03 -8.93 -10.84
C VAL A 52 -12.20 -8.59 -9.60
N PRO A 53 -11.24 -7.66 -9.69
CA PRO A 53 -10.43 -7.28 -8.53
C PRO A 53 -11.30 -6.50 -7.54
N LEU A 54 -11.31 -6.94 -6.27
CA LEU A 54 -11.94 -6.23 -5.17
C LEU A 54 -10.91 -5.38 -4.45
N GLY A 55 -11.07 -4.06 -4.51
CA GLY A 55 -10.30 -3.11 -3.71
C GLY A 55 -10.87 -2.89 -2.31
N GLY A 56 -10.25 -1.99 -1.55
CA GLY A 56 -10.84 -1.48 -0.32
C GLY A 56 -12.12 -0.68 -0.59
N LEU A 57 -12.87 -0.38 0.46
CA LEU A 57 -14.02 0.54 0.40
C LEU A 57 -13.58 1.91 -0.10
N ALA A 58 -14.50 2.63 -0.74
CA ALA A 58 -14.24 3.99 -1.19
C ALA A 58 -13.78 4.88 -0.02
N ILE A 59 -12.68 5.60 -0.20
CA ILE A 59 -12.07 6.49 0.79
C ILE A 59 -12.17 7.95 0.32
N PRO A 60 -12.33 8.91 1.24
CA PRO A 60 -12.30 10.32 0.91
C PRO A 60 -10.96 10.72 0.25
N PRO A 61 -10.95 11.64 -0.73
CA PRO A 61 -9.72 12.02 -1.45
C PRO A 61 -8.75 12.83 -0.56
N ARG A 62 -9.28 13.51 0.46
CA ARG A 62 -8.51 14.35 1.40
C ARG A 62 -9.05 14.17 2.81
N ASP A 63 -8.20 14.45 3.82
CA ASP A 63 -8.54 14.29 5.22
C ASP A 63 -9.60 15.30 5.68
N ASP A 64 -9.69 16.45 5.02
CA ASP A 64 -10.61 17.57 5.27
C ASP A 64 -11.83 17.59 4.32
N ALA A 65 -12.12 16.50 3.60
CA ALA A 65 -13.24 16.47 2.67
C ALA A 65 -14.58 16.73 3.38
N ASP A 66 -15.34 17.69 2.88
CA ASP A 66 -16.65 18.10 3.47
C ASP A 66 -17.69 16.97 3.32
N ASP A 67 -17.60 16.19 2.25
CA ASP A 67 -18.49 15.09 1.90
C ASP A 67 -17.97 13.72 2.38
N ALA A 68 -17.02 13.67 3.31
CA ALA A 68 -16.35 12.44 3.73
C ALA A 68 -17.34 11.35 4.21
N GLU A 69 -18.49 11.72 4.77
CA GLU A 69 -19.55 10.79 5.21
C GLU A 69 -20.23 10.03 4.07
N ALA A 70 -20.12 10.50 2.84
CA ALA A 70 -20.61 9.79 1.66
C ALA A 70 -19.74 8.57 1.28
N TYR A 71 -18.57 8.45 1.88
CA TYR A 71 -17.63 7.38 1.58
C TYR A 71 -17.81 6.17 2.52
N ASP A 72 -17.91 4.97 1.93
CA ASP A 72 -18.21 3.74 2.65
C ASP A 72 -17.20 3.41 3.75
N ALA A 73 -15.92 3.73 3.54
CA ALA A 73 -14.87 3.47 4.52
C ALA A 73 -15.09 4.25 5.84
N LEU A 74 -15.42 5.55 5.75
CA LEU A 74 -15.75 6.33 6.94
C LEU A 74 -17.07 5.87 7.55
N GLY A 75 -18.07 5.56 6.72
CA GLY A 75 -19.34 5.00 7.16
C GLY A 75 -19.14 3.70 7.96
N LEU A 76 -18.26 2.80 7.51
CA LEU A 76 -17.92 1.58 8.25
C LEU A 76 -17.25 1.90 9.59
N LEU A 77 -16.24 2.80 9.59
CA LEU A 77 -15.54 3.19 10.82
C LEU A 77 -16.52 3.74 11.86
N LEU A 78 -17.40 4.67 11.46
CA LEU A 78 -18.39 5.28 12.34
C LEU A 78 -19.37 4.25 12.90
N ARG A 79 -19.92 3.37 12.04
CA ARG A 79 -20.82 2.30 12.50
C ARG A 79 -20.12 1.33 13.45
N ALA A 80 -18.89 0.93 13.14
CA ALA A 80 -18.13 0.03 14.01
C ALA A 80 -17.76 0.69 15.34
N ALA A 81 -17.36 1.95 15.33
CA ALA A 81 -17.06 2.71 16.54
C ALA A 81 -18.30 2.93 17.42
N HIS A 82 -19.47 3.19 16.83
CA HIS A 82 -20.73 3.29 17.59
C HIS A 82 -21.10 2.01 18.33
N ARG A 83 -20.73 0.83 17.81
CA ARG A 83 -20.97 -0.44 18.55
C ARG A 83 -20.18 -0.53 19.85
N VAL A 84 -19.00 0.05 19.90
CA VAL A 84 -18.10 -0.01 21.07
C VAL A 84 -18.16 1.25 21.94
N ARG A 85 -18.56 2.38 21.35
CA ARG A 85 -18.72 3.70 22.02
C ARG A 85 -19.95 4.41 21.46
N PRO A 86 -21.15 4.20 22.00
CA PRO A 86 -22.39 4.76 21.45
C PRO A 86 -22.42 6.29 21.33
N THR A 87 -21.61 6.99 22.12
CA THR A 87 -21.48 8.45 22.10
C THR A 87 -20.44 8.96 21.10
N PHE A 88 -19.86 8.11 20.26
CA PHE A 88 -18.82 8.47 19.33
C PHE A 88 -19.36 9.32 18.18
N HIS A 89 -19.04 10.61 18.19
CA HIS A 89 -19.40 11.57 17.16
C HIS A 89 -18.21 12.52 16.93
N PRO A 90 -17.20 12.12 16.15
CA PRO A 90 -16.01 12.93 15.95
C PRO A 90 -16.35 14.22 15.20
N ARG A 91 -15.81 15.36 15.66
CA ARG A 91 -16.00 16.68 15.06
C ARG A 91 -14.66 17.41 14.92
N GLY A 92 -14.59 18.38 14.02
CA GLY A 92 -13.38 19.18 13.83
C GLY A 92 -12.14 18.31 13.58
N ALA A 93 -11.08 18.49 14.36
CA ALA A 93 -9.82 17.77 14.23
C ALA A 93 -9.98 16.25 14.36
N GLU A 94 -10.88 15.76 15.24
CA GLU A 94 -11.11 14.33 15.42
C GLU A 94 -11.84 13.71 14.22
N ARG A 95 -12.72 14.46 13.54
CA ARG A 95 -13.31 14.04 12.27
C ARG A 95 -12.25 13.92 11.18
N THR A 96 -11.39 14.94 11.06
CA THR A 96 -10.27 14.91 10.11
C THR A 96 -9.34 13.72 10.38
N ALA A 97 -9.03 13.43 11.64
CA ALA A 97 -8.23 12.29 12.04
C ALA A 97 -8.92 10.94 11.73
N ALA A 98 -10.24 10.83 11.92
CA ALA A 98 -10.99 9.64 11.55
C ALA A 98 -10.97 9.39 10.03
N VAL A 99 -11.10 10.44 9.22
CA VAL A 99 -10.94 10.37 7.76
C VAL A 99 -9.52 9.94 7.39
N ALA A 100 -8.50 10.58 7.96
CA ALA A 100 -7.10 10.23 7.73
C ALA A 100 -6.80 8.77 8.11
N LEU A 101 -7.42 8.26 9.19
CA LEU A 101 -7.31 6.87 9.60
C LEU A 101 -7.87 5.91 8.53
N THR A 102 -9.08 6.17 8.00
CA THR A 102 -9.64 5.31 6.94
C THR A 102 -8.80 5.32 5.66
N ARG A 103 -8.19 6.46 5.33
CA ARG A 103 -7.27 6.59 4.19
C ARG A 103 -5.97 5.82 4.43
N LEU A 104 -5.38 5.95 5.62
CA LEU A 104 -4.19 5.20 6.02
C LEU A 104 -4.42 3.70 5.96
N LEU A 105 -5.61 3.23 6.36
CA LEU A 105 -6.02 1.82 6.31
C LEU A 105 -6.43 1.36 4.90
N GLY A 106 -6.36 2.24 3.89
CA GLY A 106 -6.64 1.91 2.49
C GLY A 106 -8.07 1.44 2.23
N GLY A 107 -9.03 1.82 3.07
CA GLY A 107 -10.42 1.36 2.96
C GLY A 107 -10.60 -0.13 3.27
N THR A 108 -9.60 -0.83 3.80
CA THR A 108 -9.67 -2.26 4.09
C THR A 108 -10.66 -2.53 5.23
N PRO A 109 -11.78 -3.26 5.01
CA PRO A 109 -12.83 -3.41 6.01
C PRO A 109 -12.34 -3.97 7.34
N LEU A 110 -11.55 -5.05 7.31
CA LEU A 110 -11.00 -5.66 8.52
C LEU A 110 -10.14 -4.68 9.32
N ALA A 111 -9.27 -3.91 8.64
CA ALA A 111 -8.43 -2.92 9.28
C ALA A 111 -9.24 -1.81 9.96
N ILE A 112 -10.32 -1.37 9.30
CA ILE A 112 -11.23 -0.35 9.83
C ILE A 112 -11.98 -0.88 11.05
N GLU A 113 -12.45 -2.11 11.04
CA GLU A 113 -13.15 -2.72 12.18
C GLU A 113 -12.22 -2.91 13.37
N LEU A 114 -10.99 -3.34 13.16
CA LEU A 114 -9.98 -3.44 14.21
C LEU A 114 -9.65 -2.06 14.79
N ALA A 115 -9.45 -1.06 13.96
CA ALA A 115 -9.23 0.31 14.39
C ALA A 115 -10.41 0.86 15.21
N ALA A 116 -11.65 0.58 14.79
CA ALA A 116 -12.84 0.97 15.52
C ALA A 116 -12.90 0.41 16.95
N GLY A 117 -12.37 -0.80 17.17
CA GLY A 117 -12.27 -1.40 18.50
C GLY A 117 -11.44 -0.54 19.48
N TRP A 118 -10.40 0.13 18.99
CA TRP A 118 -9.54 1.01 19.78
C TRP A 118 -10.21 2.35 20.11
N LEU A 119 -11.18 2.80 19.31
CA LEU A 119 -11.92 4.04 19.56
C LEU A 119 -12.81 4.00 20.81
N ARG A 120 -12.89 2.84 21.46
CA ARG A 120 -13.42 2.70 22.82
C ARG A 120 -12.56 3.44 23.85
N MET A 121 -11.23 3.47 23.66
CA MET A 121 -10.24 3.94 24.62
C MET A 121 -9.45 5.15 24.12
N LEU A 122 -9.28 5.31 22.81
CA LEU A 122 -8.48 6.37 22.18
C LEU A 122 -9.37 7.30 21.35
N GLU A 123 -8.97 8.55 21.24
CA GLU A 123 -9.56 9.44 20.23
C GLU A 123 -8.95 9.17 18.85
N PRO A 124 -9.64 9.50 17.74
CA PRO A 124 -9.14 9.28 16.37
C PRO A 124 -7.73 9.81 16.12
N SER A 125 -7.38 10.99 16.65
CA SER A 125 -6.07 11.60 16.50
C SER A 125 -4.96 10.81 17.20
N GLU A 126 -5.22 10.29 18.39
CA GLU A 126 -4.31 9.46 19.15
C GLU A 126 -4.08 8.12 18.44
N LEU A 127 -5.18 7.47 18.02
CA LEU A 127 -5.10 6.20 17.28
C LEU A 127 -4.37 6.38 15.95
N LEU A 128 -4.63 7.46 15.21
CA LEU A 128 -3.92 7.77 13.96
C LEU A 128 -2.42 7.90 14.17
N ALA A 129 -1.99 8.56 15.25
CA ALA A 129 -0.59 8.71 15.58
C ALA A 129 0.07 7.36 15.91
N GLU A 130 -0.62 6.50 16.69
CA GLU A 130 -0.14 5.16 17.01
C GLU A 130 -0.04 4.26 15.78
N VAL A 131 -1.08 4.23 14.93
CA VAL A 131 -1.10 3.43 13.70
C VAL A 131 -0.05 3.89 12.70
N ARG A 132 0.24 5.19 12.61
CA ARG A 132 1.35 5.72 11.79
C ARG A 132 2.73 5.28 12.30
N ARG A 133 2.88 5.13 13.61
CA ARG A 133 4.13 4.69 14.23
C ARG A 133 4.31 3.18 14.12
N ASP A 134 3.26 2.42 14.35
CA ASP A 134 3.25 0.95 14.32
C ASP A 134 1.85 0.41 14.00
N LEU A 135 1.69 -0.16 12.81
CA LEU A 135 0.45 -0.83 12.42
C LEU A 135 0.15 -2.09 13.26
N GLY A 136 1.17 -2.65 13.91
CA GLY A 136 1.02 -3.77 14.84
C GLY A 136 0.11 -3.46 16.03
N VAL A 137 -0.09 -2.20 16.35
CA VAL A 137 -1.02 -1.77 17.42
C VAL A 137 -2.44 -2.28 17.19
N LEU A 138 -2.87 -2.40 15.93
CA LEU A 138 -4.19 -2.92 15.58
C LEU A 138 -4.33 -4.42 15.89
N ALA A 139 -3.22 -5.12 16.14
CA ALA A 139 -3.20 -6.54 16.45
C ALA A 139 -3.49 -6.88 17.92
N ALA A 140 -3.36 -5.94 18.84
CA ALA A 140 -3.22 -6.22 20.27
C ALA A 140 -4.52 -6.36 21.06
N GLN A 141 -5.72 -6.26 20.43
CA GLN A 141 -6.99 -6.38 21.16
C GLN A 141 -7.83 -7.59 20.72
N GLN A 142 -7.51 -8.80 21.16
CA GLN A 142 -8.49 -9.88 21.08
C GLN A 142 -8.45 -10.84 22.29
N GLY A 143 -9.44 -10.61 23.18
CA GLY A 143 -10.02 -11.69 23.95
C GLY A 143 -11.28 -12.17 23.21
N ASP A 144 -11.43 -13.49 23.08
CA ASP A 144 -12.66 -14.21 22.70
C ASP A 144 -13.30 -13.97 21.31
N GLY A 145 -12.53 -13.93 20.25
CA GLY A 145 -13.00 -13.94 18.86
C GLY A 145 -12.40 -15.05 18.02
N ASP A 146 -13.02 -15.36 16.87
CA ASP A 146 -12.53 -16.34 15.89
C ASP A 146 -11.02 -16.12 15.62
N PRO A 147 -10.17 -17.16 15.76
CA PRO A 147 -8.71 -17.06 15.51
C PRO A 147 -8.32 -16.41 14.18
N ARG A 148 -9.23 -16.43 13.19
CA ARG A 148 -9.04 -15.79 11.87
C ARG A 148 -9.02 -14.27 11.91
N HIS A 149 -9.51 -13.64 12.97
CA HIS A 149 -9.50 -12.19 13.17
C HIS A 149 -8.47 -11.71 14.18
N ALA A 150 -7.58 -12.60 14.63
CA ALA A 150 -6.70 -12.36 15.77
C ALA A 150 -5.70 -11.21 15.58
N SER A 151 -5.29 -10.86 14.37
CA SER A 151 -4.58 -9.61 14.09
C SER A 151 -4.40 -9.40 12.58
N LEU A 152 -4.33 -8.15 12.13
CA LEU A 152 -3.90 -7.82 10.76
C LEU A 152 -2.54 -8.44 10.45
N ARG A 153 -1.62 -8.46 11.42
CA ARG A 153 -0.32 -9.08 11.28
C ARG A 153 -0.44 -10.58 10.98
N ALA A 154 -1.31 -11.32 11.69
CA ALA A 154 -1.53 -12.75 11.41
C ALA A 154 -2.11 -13.00 10.02
N VAL A 155 -3.01 -12.13 9.54
CA VAL A 155 -3.54 -12.19 8.16
C VAL A 155 -2.41 -11.97 7.14
N PHE A 156 -1.52 -11.00 7.38
CA PHE A 156 -0.38 -10.75 6.49
C PHE A 156 0.68 -11.84 6.59
N GLU A 157 0.98 -12.38 7.78
CA GLU A 157 1.87 -13.54 7.94
C GLU A 157 1.32 -14.77 7.20
N SER A 158 0.00 -15.02 7.27
CA SER A 158 -0.63 -16.07 6.48
C SER A 158 -0.48 -15.83 4.97
N SER A 159 -0.74 -14.61 4.50
CA SER A 159 -0.57 -14.23 3.10
C SER A 159 0.89 -14.32 2.67
N TRP A 160 1.83 -13.91 3.51
CA TRP A 160 3.27 -14.06 3.32
C TRP A 160 3.69 -15.52 3.20
N GLY A 161 3.08 -16.41 3.99
CA GLY A 161 3.30 -17.86 3.91
C GLY A 161 2.91 -18.46 2.57
N LEU A 162 1.91 -17.90 1.90
CA LEU A 162 1.44 -18.32 0.57
C LEU A 162 2.28 -17.78 -0.60
N LEU A 163 3.14 -16.79 -0.36
CA LEU A 163 4.03 -16.26 -1.39
C LEU A 163 5.16 -17.24 -1.72
N GLY A 164 5.53 -17.31 -2.98
CA GLY A 164 6.77 -17.96 -3.43
C GLY A 164 8.01 -17.23 -2.90
N ARG A 165 9.16 -17.88 -2.97
CA ARG A 165 10.44 -17.30 -2.51
C ARG A 165 10.76 -16.00 -3.22
N GLU A 166 10.59 -15.95 -4.54
CA GLU A 166 10.84 -14.78 -5.37
C GLU A 166 9.88 -13.62 -5.05
N GLU A 167 8.61 -13.92 -4.81
CA GLU A 167 7.59 -12.92 -4.44
C GLU A 167 7.88 -12.32 -3.06
N ARG A 168 8.29 -13.13 -2.07
CA ARG A 168 8.68 -12.66 -0.74
C ARG A 168 9.91 -11.76 -0.80
N ASP A 169 10.93 -12.17 -1.56
CA ASP A 169 12.13 -11.37 -1.72
C ASP A 169 11.83 -10.04 -2.42
N ALA A 170 11.03 -10.07 -3.48
CA ALA A 170 10.59 -8.88 -4.20
C ALA A 170 9.80 -7.92 -3.29
N LEU A 171 8.80 -8.42 -2.54
CA LEU A 171 8.01 -7.57 -1.65
C LEU A 171 8.87 -6.92 -0.55
N ARG A 172 9.83 -7.67 0.00
CA ARG A 172 10.81 -7.16 0.95
C ARG A 172 11.67 -6.06 0.35
N ARG A 173 12.20 -6.26 -0.88
CA ARG A 173 13.05 -5.27 -1.57
C ARG A 173 12.28 -3.99 -1.93
N LEU A 174 11.03 -4.12 -2.38
CA LEU A 174 10.17 -3.00 -2.73
C LEU A 174 9.80 -2.10 -1.53
N ALA A 175 9.95 -2.60 -0.31
CA ALA A 175 9.73 -1.82 0.91
C ALA A 175 10.70 -0.63 1.08
N VAL A 176 11.79 -0.56 0.30
CA VAL A 176 12.71 0.58 0.33
C VAL A 176 12.08 1.87 -0.17
N PHE A 177 11.04 1.78 -1.02
CA PHE A 177 10.39 2.94 -1.63
C PHE A 177 9.33 3.57 -0.72
N GLN A 178 9.06 4.87 -0.97
CA GLN A 178 7.93 5.61 -0.41
C GLN A 178 7.13 6.27 -1.55
N GLY A 179 5.80 6.24 -1.47
CA GLY A 179 4.96 6.85 -2.51
C GLY A 179 4.86 6.10 -3.84
N GLY A 180 5.34 4.85 -3.88
CA GLY A 180 5.29 4.00 -5.06
C GLY A 180 6.51 4.13 -5.98
N TRP A 181 6.48 3.40 -7.09
CA TRP A 181 7.59 3.29 -8.06
C TRP A 181 7.09 2.96 -9.46
N THR A 182 7.92 3.20 -10.46
CA THR A 182 7.69 2.70 -11.83
C THR A 182 8.31 1.31 -12.00
N ARG A 183 7.98 0.64 -13.10
CA ARG A 183 8.61 -0.64 -13.47
C ARG A 183 10.13 -0.50 -13.55
N GLU A 184 10.59 0.58 -14.17
CA GLU A 184 12.01 0.88 -14.36
C GLU A 184 12.70 1.06 -13.01
N THR A 185 12.12 1.85 -12.11
CA THR A 185 12.67 2.08 -10.77
C THR A 185 12.71 0.80 -9.94
N ALA A 186 11.66 -0.05 -10.01
CA ALA A 186 11.65 -1.34 -9.34
C ALA A 186 12.77 -2.28 -9.84
N ALA A 187 13.02 -2.29 -11.15
CA ALA A 187 14.08 -3.12 -11.73
C ALA A 187 15.48 -2.62 -11.36
N GLU A 188 15.69 -1.29 -11.35
CA GLU A 188 17.02 -0.71 -11.17
C GLU A 188 17.44 -0.64 -9.69
N VAL A 189 16.53 -0.27 -8.80
CA VAL A 189 16.82 -0.13 -7.37
C VAL A 189 16.62 -1.44 -6.62
N ALA A 190 15.47 -2.09 -6.81
CA ALA A 190 15.07 -3.27 -6.05
C ALA A 190 15.39 -4.60 -6.76
N GLU A 191 15.84 -4.56 -8.03
CA GLU A 191 16.10 -5.74 -8.86
C GLU A 191 14.87 -6.65 -9.02
N VAL A 192 13.67 -6.05 -9.05
CA VAL A 192 12.41 -6.79 -9.18
C VAL A 192 11.93 -6.75 -10.62
N PRO A 193 11.85 -7.91 -11.30
CA PRO A 193 11.41 -7.99 -12.69
C PRO A 193 9.88 -7.79 -12.81
N LEU A 194 9.45 -7.37 -14.01
CA LEU A 194 8.03 -7.11 -14.29
C LEU A 194 7.12 -8.31 -13.98
N GLY A 195 7.56 -9.54 -14.27
CA GLY A 195 6.77 -10.75 -14.01
C GLY A 195 6.42 -10.90 -12.53
N THR A 196 7.38 -10.61 -11.64
CA THR A 196 7.17 -10.67 -10.19
C THR A 196 6.29 -9.51 -9.69
N LEU A 197 6.42 -8.29 -10.29
CA LEU A 197 5.50 -7.18 -10.00
C LEU A 197 4.06 -7.55 -10.36
N LEU A 198 3.84 -8.19 -11.52
CA LEU A 198 2.52 -8.63 -11.94
C LEU A 198 1.98 -9.75 -11.03
N ALA A 199 2.81 -10.69 -10.61
CA ALA A 199 2.43 -11.73 -9.66
C ALA A 199 1.97 -11.13 -8.32
N LEU A 200 2.70 -10.16 -7.78
CA LEU A 200 2.31 -9.45 -6.56
C LEU A 200 1.03 -8.61 -6.74
N ALA A 201 0.85 -7.99 -7.91
CA ALA A 201 -0.39 -7.25 -8.23
C ALA A 201 -1.60 -8.20 -8.35
N ASN A 202 -1.43 -9.36 -8.98
CA ASN A 202 -2.47 -10.39 -9.07
C ASN A 202 -2.90 -10.94 -7.70
N ARG A 203 -2.01 -10.86 -6.71
CA ARG A 203 -2.31 -11.20 -5.30
C ARG A 203 -2.87 -10.01 -4.51
N SER A 204 -3.20 -8.90 -5.18
CA SER A 204 -3.70 -7.67 -4.55
C SER A 204 -2.76 -7.06 -3.49
N LEU A 205 -1.46 -7.39 -3.54
CA LEU A 205 -0.45 -6.80 -2.66
C LEU A 205 0.07 -5.47 -3.21
N LEU A 206 -0.03 -5.28 -4.52
CA LEU A 206 0.30 -4.03 -5.20
C LEU A 206 -0.92 -3.49 -5.94
N GLN A 207 -1.04 -2.18 -5.97
CA GLN A 207 -2.02 -1.45 -6.77
C GLN A 207 -1.32 -0.70 -7.89
N ARG A 208 -2.02 -0.53 -9.01
CA ARG A 208 -1.61 0.44 -10.04
C ARG A 208 -2.08 1.84 -9.64
N ASP A 209 -1.17 2.79 -9.67
CA ASP A 209 -1.45 4.19 -9.47
C ASP A 209 -1.19 4.93 -10.80
N GLY A 210 -2.27 5.29 -11.47
CA GLY A 210 -2.21 5.81 -12.83
C GLY A 210 -1.73 4.78 -13.87
N ALA A 211 -1.10 5.27 -14.94
CA ALA A 211 -0.74 4.45 -16.10
C ALA A 211 0.52 3.60 -15.89
N ALA A 212 1.47 4.05 -15.08
CA ALA A 212 2.83 3.47 -15.07
C ALA A 212 3.41 3.19 -13.68
N ARG A 213 2.71 3.57 -12.58
CA ARG A 213 3.22 3.40 -11.23
C ARG A 213 2.56 2.24 -10.50
N PHE A 214 3.30 1.65 -9.58
CA PHE A 214 2.86 0.64 -8.63
C PHE A 214 3.06 1.18 -7.22
N ARG A 215 2.17 0.81 -6.31
CA ARG A 215 2.34 1.03 -4.87
C ARG A 215 1.68 -0.08 -4.08
N PRO A 216 2.19 -0.46 -2.92
CA PRO A 216 1.47 -1.32 -2.00
C PRO A 216 0.37 -0.52 -1.29
N HIS A 217 -0.60 -1.21 -0.72
CA HIS A 217 -1.42 -0.62 0.33
C HIS A 217 -0.54 -0.24 1.53
N ALA A 218 -0.89 0.82 2.26
CA ALA A 218 -0.10 1.29 3.40
C ALA A 218 0.21 0.19 4.43
N ILE A 219 -0.77 -0.70 4.66
CA ILE A 219 -0.62 -1.84 5.58
C ILE A 219 0.38 -2.88 5.03
N VAL A 220 0.35 -3.16 3.72
CA VAL A 220 1.33 -4.04 3.06
C VAL A 220 2.72 -3.42 3.11
N GLN A 221 2.80 -2.10 2.92
CA GLN A 221 4.05 -1.35 3.01
C GLN A 221 4.69 -1.52 4.39
N GLY A 222 3.95 -1.24 5.48
CA GLY A 222 4.45 -1.40 6.85
C GLY A 222 4.91 -2.82 7.16
N PHE A 223 4.13 -3.84 6.74
CA PHE A 223 4.52 -5.23 6.88
C PHE A 223 5.80 -5.58 6.09
N ALA A 224 5.93 -5.08 4.86
CA ALA A 224 7.12 -5.29 4.04
C ALA A 224 8.35 -4.59 4.61
N GLU A 225 8.19 -3.41 5.23
CA GLU A 225 9.24 -2.69 5.96
C GLU A 225 9.72 -3.49 7.17
N ASP A 226 8.81 -4.10 7.96
CA ASP A 226 9.17 -5.01 9.04
C ASP A 226 10.00 -6.20 8.50
N LYS A 227 9.57 -6.80 7.37
CA LYS A 227 10.29 -7.90 6.74
C LYS A 227 11.65 -7.49 6.16
N LEU A 228 11.80 -6.25 5.73
CA LEU A 228 13.11 -5.71 5.31
C LEU A 228 14.01 -5.44 6.53
N ALA A 229 13.44 -4.99 7.64
CA ALA A 229 14.18 -4.77 8.89
C ALA A 229 14.77 -6.08 9.47
N GLU A 230 14.14 -7.25 9.20
CA GLU A 230 14.68 -8.57 9.54
C GLU A 230 15.97 -8.94 8.75
N ALA A 231 16.33 -8.16 7.72
CA ALA A 231 17.50 -8.39 6.85
C ALA A 231 18.36 -7.10 6.74
N PRO A 232 19.13 -6.75 7.77
CA PRO A 232 19.82 -5.46 7.86
C PRO A 232 20.83 -5.20 6.74
N GLU A 233 21.57 -6.22 6.29
CA GLU A 233 22.54 -6.10 5.20
C GLU A 233 21.85 -5.77 3.88
N LEU A 234 20.75 -6.46 3.54
CA LEU A 234 19.94 -6.19 2.35
C LEU A 234 19.32 -4.80 2.44
N ARG A 235 18.84 -4.41 3.64
CA ARG A 235 18.26 -3.07 3.85
C ARG A 235 19.29 -1.97 3.57
N GLU A 236 20.50 -2.12 4.06
CA GLU A 236 21.58 -1.15 3.86
C GLU A 236 21.94 -1.04 2.35
N GLU A 237 22.11 -2.17 1.68
CA GLU A 237 22.36 -2.22 0.25
C GLU A 237 21.28 -1.50 -0.54
N LEU A 238 20.01 -1.80 -0.28
CA LEU A 238 18.87 -1.18 -0.95
C LEU A 238 18.75 0.31 -0.67
N VAL A 239 19.03 0.74 0.56
CA VAL A 239 19.04 2.17 0.93
C VAL A 239 20.10 2.92 0.13
N LEU A 240 21.30 2.38 -0.03
CA LEU A 240 22.36 3.01 -0.80
C LEU A 240 22.05 3.06 -2.30
N ARG A 241 21.45 2.00 -2.85
CA ARG A 241 20.98 1.98 -4.25
C ARG A 241 19.88 2.99 -4.49
N HIS A 242 18.90 3.06 -3.58
CA HIS A 242 17.80 4.00 -3.62
C HIS A 242 18.32 5.45 -3.59
N GLU A 243 19.21 5.76 -2.65
CA GLU A 243 19.82 7.09 -2.52
C GLU A 243 20.54 7.51 -3.80
N ARG A 244 21.38 6.63 -4.35
CA ARG A 244 22.11 6.89 -5.59
C ARG A 244 21.16 7.14 -6.76
N TYR A 245 20.19 6.26 -6.96
CA TYR A 245 19.24 6.38 -8.06
C TYR A 245 18.47 7.70 -8.01
N PHE A 246 17.97 8.07 -6.83
CA PHE A 246 17.19 9.29 -6.67
C PHE A 246 18.06 10.57 -6.70
N LEU A 247 19.32 10.48 -6.33
CA LEU A 247 20.28 11.56 -6.57
C LEU A 247 20.52 11.77 -8.07
N ASP A 248 20.81 10.69 -8.81
CA ASP A 248 21.04 10.75 -10.26
C ASP A 248 19.79 11.29 -10.99
N LEU A 249 18.59 10.87 -10.54
CA LEU A 249 17.31 11.36 -11.08
C LEU A 249 17.13 12.87 -10.81
N ALA A 250 17.41 13.33 -9.60
CA ALA A 250 17.28 14.73 -9.23
C ALA A 250 18.27 15.61 -10.03
N ASP A 251 19.50 15.15 -10.17
CA ASP A 251 20.54 15.81 -10.96
C ASP A 251 20.18 15.90 -12.44
N ASP A 252 19.66 14.83 -13.03
CA ASP A 252 19.20 14.84 -14.42
C ASP A 252 18.03 15.79 -14.62
N ALA A 253 17.05 15.75 -13.71
CA ALA A 253 15.92 16.66 -13.75
C ALA A 253 16.34 18.12 -13.57
N ASP A 254 17.26 18.41 -12.64
CA ASP A 254 17.79 19.76 -12.42
C ASP A 254 18.43 20.34 -13.69
N ARG A 255 19.24 19.55 -14.40
CA ARG A 255 19.84 19.96 -15.69
C ARG A 255 18.78 20.30 -16.74
N ARG A 256 17.61 19.68 -16.71
CA ARG A 256 16.51 19.92 -17.67
C ARG A 256 15.61 21.09 -17.32
N LEU A 257 15.71 21.65 -16.11
CA LEU A 257 14.86 22.77 -15.69
C LEU A 257 15.08 24.07 -16.50
N ASP A 258 16.21 24.20 -17.22
CA ASP A 258 16.49 25.33 -18.11
C ASP A 258 16.33 24.98 -19.60
N THR A 259 15.65 23.85 -19.91
CA THR A 259 15.42 23.37 -21.27
C THR A 259 13.93 23.34 -21.60
N PRO A 260 13.53 23.13 -22.88
CA PRO A 260 12.14 22.91 -23.24
C PRO A 260 11.47 21.72 -22.51
N ASP A 261 12.25 20.79 -21.94
CA ASP A 261 11.77 19.63 -21.19
C ASP A 261 11.40 19.95 -19.72
N GLN A 262 11.51 21.24 -19.31
CA GLN A 262 11.22 21.67 -17.93
C GLN A 262 9.89 21.14 -17.38
N PRO A 263 8.74 21.18 -18.11
CA PRO A 263 7.48 20.68 -17.56
C PRO A 263 7.52 19.19 -17.22
N ALA A 264 8.19 18.39 -18.07
CA ALA A 264 8.35 16.96 -17.83
C ALA A 264 9.30 16.66 -16.66
N ALA A 265 10.37 17.45 -16.53
CA ALA A 265 11.30 17.33 -15.41
C ALA A 265 10.63 17.68 -14.06
N LEU A 266 9.85 18.77 -14.02
CA LEU A 266 9.08 19.15 -12.84
C LEU A 266 8.05 18.08 -12.47
N ALA A 267 7.26 17.57 -13.42
CA ALA A 267 6.28 16.51 -13.17
C ALA A 267 6.97 15.25 -12.62
N ARG A 268 8.13 14.87 -13.17
CA ARG A 268 8.88 13.71 -12.65
C ARG A 268 9.38 13.92 -11.22
N LEU A 269 9.88 15.11 -10.88
CA LEU A 269 10.29 15.41 -9.50
C LEU A 269 9.09 15.41 -8.54
N GLU A 270 7.92 15.88 -8.97
CA GLU A 270 6.68 15.81 -8.20
C GLU A 270 6.25 14.39 -7.92
N ASP A 271 6.23 13.54 -8.95
CA ASP A 271 5.84 12.13 -8.83
C ASP A 271 6.79 11.35 -7.89
N GLU A 272 8.07 11.73 -7.86
CA GLU A 272 9.10 11.06 -7.06
C GLU A 272 9.43 11.80 -5.75
N GLU A 273 8.76 12.91 -5.43
CA GLU A 273 9.03 13.70 -4.22
C GLU A 273 9.06 12.84 -2.93
N PRO A 274 8.14 11.87 -2.70
CA PRO A 274 8.22 11.02 -1.50
C PRO A 274 9.50 10.19 -1.43
N ASN A 275 9.96 9.64 -2.55
CA ASN A 275 11.20 8.87 -2.61
C ASN A 275 12.44 9.76 -2.44
N LEU A 276 12.43 10.95 -3.03
CA LEU A 276 13.51 11.95 -2.91
C LEU A 276 13.67 12.43 -1.46
N ILE A 277 12.56 12.71 -0.78
CA ILE A 277 12.58 13.12 0.63
C ILE A 277 13.11 12.01 1.53
N VAL A 278 12.67 10.76 1.32
CA VAL A 278 13.17 9.62 2.09
C VAL A 278 14.65 9.34 1.82
N ALA A 279 15.13 9.51 0.59
CA ALA A 279 16.56 9.41 0.29
C ALA A 279 17.36 10.45 1.09
N LEU A 280 16.90 11.71 1.11
CA LEU A 280 17.51 12.78 1.87
C LEU A 280 17.49 12.52 3.40
N GLU A 281 16.35 12.10 3.95
CA GLU A 281 16.21 11.77 5.38
C GLU A 281 17.19 10.66 5.80
N ARG A 282 17.29 9.60 5.00
CA ARG A 282 18.19 8.47 5.26
C ARG A 282 19.66 8.87 5.14
N ALA A 283 20.02 9.73 4.18
CA ALA A 283 21.38 10.26 4.05
C ALA A 283 21.76 11.08 5.28
N LEU A 284 20.89 11.99 5.72
CA LEU A 284 21.10 12.81 6.94
C LEU A 284 21.19 11.93 8.20
N ALA A 285 20.27 10.99 8.39
CA ALA A 285 20.24 10.12 9.56
C ALA A 285 21.51 9.22 9.67
N ALA A 286 22.09 8.85 8.52
CA ALA A 286 23.29 8.03 8.46
C ALA A 286 24.60 8.86 8.43
N GLY A 287 24.52 10.21 8.52
CA GLY A 287 25.70 11.10 8.49
C GLY A 287 26.38 11.16 7.12
N ARG A 288 25.70 10.77 6.03
CA ARG A 288 26.24 10.85 4.65
C ARG A 288 26.07 12.28 4.10
N ALA A 289 26.86 13.20 4.64
CA ALA A 289 26.73 14.63 4.36
C ALA A 289 26.87 14.98 2.88
N GLU A 290 27.78 14.33 2.15
CA GLU A 290 28.00 14.58 0.72
C GLU A 290 26.73 14.26 -0.11
N SER A 291 26.11 13.09 0.12
CA SER A 291 24.87 12.72 -0.57
C SER A 291 23.71 13.64 -0.21
N ALA A 292 23.59 14.01 1.08
CA ALA A 292 22.53 14.93 1.52
C ALA A 292 22.68 16.31 0.89
N GLN A 293 23.90 16.85 0.86
CA GLN A 293 24.20 18.15 0.22
C GLN A 293 23.93 18.11 -1.28
N ALA A 294 24.32 17.04 -1.97
CA ALA A 294 24.06 16.87 -3.39
C ALA A 294 22.54 16.81 -3.70
N LEU A 295 21.75 16.04 -2.91
CA LEU A 295 20.30 16.02 -3.04
C LEU A 295 19.65 17.38 -2.80
N ILE A 296 20.08 18.12 -1.75
CA ILE A 296 19.58 19.47 -1.46
C ILE A 296 19.91 20.42 -2.61
N ALA A 297 21.11 20.36 -3.16
CA ALA A 297 21.53 21.19 -4.28
C ALA A 297 20.68 20.91 -5.53
N ALA A 298 20.51 19.63 -5.89
CA ALA A 298 19.71 19.20 -7.04
C ALA A 298 18.22 19.57 -6.90
N LEU A 299 17.66 19.52 -5.69
CA LEU A 299 16.26 19.88 -5.43
C LEU A 299 16.01 21.38 -5.23
N GLY A 300 17.06 22.18 -5.09
CA GLY A 300 16.95 23.61 -4.76
C GLY A 300 16.10 24.41 -5.75
N ARG A 301 16.30 24.18 -7.06
CA ARG A 301 15.52 24.84 -8.12
C ARG A 301 14.09 24.32 -8.18
N PHE A 302 13.87 23.04 -7.99
CA PHE A 302 12.54 22.43 -7.90
C PHE A 302 11.71 23.07 -6.79
N TRP A 303 12.23 23.18 -5.55
CA TRP A 303 11.54 23.84 -4.45
C TRP A 303 11.24 25.31 -4.72
N ARG A 304 12.15 25.99 -5.43
CA ARG A 304 11.92 27.39 -5.87
C ARG A 304 10.76 27.49 -6.86
N TRP A 305 10.69 26.61 -7.87
CA TRP A 305 9.61 26.58 -8.85
C TRP A 305 8.26 26.24 -8.24
N ARG A 306 8.27 25.39 -7.23
CA ARG A 306 7.04 25.02 -6.49
C ARG A 306 6.62 25.99 -5.39
N GLY A 307 7.38 27.07 -5.16
CA GLY A 307 7.13 28.00 -4.06
C GLY A 307 7.40 27.41 -2.67
N GLN A 308 8.13 26.30 -2.58
CA GLN A 308 8.43 25.56 -1.36
C GLN A 308 9.82 25.91 -0.77
N LEU A 309 10.31 27.11 -0.97
CA LEU A 309 11.65 27.56 -0.51
C LEU A 309 11.87 27.33 1.00
N ARG A 310 10.83 27.53 1.83
CA ARG A 310 10.95 27.29 3.27
C ARG A 310 11.18 25.82 3.62
N ALA A 311 10.65 24.90 2.82
CA ALA A 311 10.92 23.48 2.98
C ALA A 311 12.37 23.16 2.63
N GLY A 312 12.87 23.65 1.49
CA GLY A 312 14.27 23.49 1.10
C GLY A 312 15.26 24.07 2.12
N LEU A 313 14.98 25.26 2.67
CA LEU A 313 15.83 25.86 3.71
C LEU A 313 15.89 24.98 4.98
N ARG A 314 14.76 24.46 5.46
CA ARG A 314 14.75 23.54 6.62
C ARG A 314 15.60 22.29 6.41
N TRP A 315 15.69 21.79 5.18
CA TRP A 315 16.57 20.66 4.88
C TRP A 315 18.04 21.06 4.88
N ALA A 316 18.37 22.25 4.41
CA ALA A 316 19.74 22.78 4.39
C ALA A 316 20.28 23.11 5.80
N GLU A 317 19.38 23.38 6.76
CA GLU A 317 19.73 23.70 8.16
C GLU A 317 19.96 22.44 9.04
N ARG A 318 19.57 21.27 8.55
CA ARG A 318 19.74 19.96 9.24
C ARG A 318 21.06 19.31 8.92
#